data_5fbf70f83b03b434caf78e4f8e1f9b35
#
_entry.id   5fbf70f83b03b434caf78e4f8e1f9b35
#
_cell.length_a   1.000
_cell.length_b   1.000
_cell.length_c   1.000
_cell.angle_alpha   90.00
_cell.angle_beta   90.00
_cell.angle_gamma   90.00
#
_symmetry.space_group_name_H-M   'P 1'
#
loop_
_entity.id
_entity.type
_entity.pdbx_description
1 polymer ?
#
loop_
_entity_poly.entity_id
_entity_poly.type
_entity_poly.pdbx_seq_one_letter_code
_entity_poly.pdbx_strand_id
1 'polypeptide(L)'
;RIYGGVVPELASRDHIKRMLPLIEQVLSEAQCQPSDIEGIAYTAGPGLVGALLVGASCAQALAFAWDIPSIGVHHMEGHLLAPMLEDNPPEFPFVALLVSGGHTQLVRVDGIGQYRLLGESIDDAAGEAFDKTAKLMGLRYPGGPEIACAAQQGVPGRFKLPRPMTDRPGLQFSFSGLKTATLTAWQKCVAGGDHSEQTRADLAYAFQDAVVATLTIKCQRALEQENLETLVIAGGVSANQALRQSL
;
A
#
# COMPACT_ATOMS: atom_id res chain seq x y z
N ARG A 1 -0.65 17.37 5.81
CA ARG A 1 -0.04 17.46 7.16
C ARG A 1 -0.91 18.24 8.14
N ILE A 2 -1.55 19.32 7.71
CA ILE A 2 -2.39 20.20 8.57
C ILE A 2 -3.65 19.46 9.07
N TYR A 3 -4.21 18.56 8.26
CA TYR A 3 -5.48 17.88 8.55
C TYR A 3 -5.31 16.46 9.10
N GLY A 4 -4.09 15.99 9.31
CA GLY A 4 -3.82 14.62 9.81
C GLY A 4 -4.24 13.49 8.89
N GLY A 5 -4.45 13.78 7.60
CA GLY A 5 -4.85 12.83 6.58
C GLY A 5 -5.41 13.53 5.34
N VAL A 6 -5.97 12.76 4.40
CA VAL A 6 -6.59 13.28 3.18
C VAL A 6 -8.02 13.77 3.49
N VAL A 7 -8.33 15.00 3.07
CA VAL A 7 -9.71 15.52 3.05
C VAL A 7 -10.21 15.45 1.60
N PRO A 8 -11.12 14.50 1.29
CA PRO A 8 -11.48 14.16 -0.10
C PRO A 8 -11.93 15.34 -0.94
N GLU A 9 -12.76 16.21 -0.36
CA GLU A 9 -13.28 17.39 -1.07
C GLU A 9 -12.18 18.41 -1.39
N LEU A 10 -11.29 18.68 -0.45
CA LEU A 10 -10.17 19.59 -0.67
C LEU A 10 -9.19 19.03 -1.71
N ALA A 11 -8.94 17.73 -1.69
CA ALA A 11 -8.12 17.06 -2.68
C ALA A 11 -8.71 17.21 -4.08
N SER A 12 -10.00 16.94 -4.26
CA SER A 12 -10.68 17.08 -5.55
C SER A 12 -10.62 18.52 -6.10
N ARG A 13 -10.85 19.52 -5.26
CA ARG A 13 -10.75 20.93 -5.62
C ARG A 13 -9.33 21.36 -6.01
N ASP A 14 -8.31 20.83 -5.33
CA ASP A 14 -6.91 21.09 -5.67
C ASP A 14 -6.53 20.41 -6.99
N HIS A 15 -7.00 19.19 -7.23
CA HIS A 15 -6.80 18.48 -8.50
C HIS A 15 -7.35 19.26 -9.69
N ILE A 16 -8.58 19.80 -9.60
CA ILE A 16 -9.17 20.62 -10.68
C ILE A 16 -8.25 21.80 -11.04
N LYS A 17 -7.66 22.45 -10.03
CA LYS A 17 -6.83 23.64 -10.24
C LYS A 17 -5.46 23.28 -10.84
N ARG A 18 -4.92 22.11 -10.56
CA ARG A 18 -3.55 21.72 -10.92
C ARG A 18 -3.45 20.88 -12.16
N MET A 19 -4.52 20.16 -12.53
CA MET A 19 -4.46 19.16 -13.59
C MET A 19 -3.99 19.74 -14.91
N LEU A 20 -4.66 20.77 -15.44
CA LEU A 20 -4.29 21.39 -16.72
C LEU A 20 -2.90 22.02 -16.70
N PRO A 21 -2.52 22.85 -15.71
CA PRO A 21 -1.15 23.38 -15.62
C PRO A 21 -0.06 22.29 -15.59
N LEU A 22 -0.32 21.16 -14.91
CA LEU A 22 0.63 20.05 -14.89
C LEU A 22 0.74 19.34 -16.24
N ILE A 23 -0.38 19.18 -16.97
CA ILE A 23 -0.38 18.60 -18.31
C ILE A 23 0.41 19.50 -19.27
N GLU A 24 0.17 20.81 -19.24
CA GLU A 24 0.92 21.79 -20.04
C GLU A 24 2.42 21.75 -19.73
N GLN A 25 2.78 21.69 -18.45
CA GLN A 25 4.16 21.57 -18.01
C GLN A 25 4.82 20.30 -18.55
N VAL A 26 4.16 19.14 -18.40
CA VAL A 26 4.69 17.84 -18.86
C VAL A 26 4.88 17.83 -20.38
N LEU A 27 3.93 18.34 -21.15
CA LEU A 27 4.07 18.45 -22.61
C LEU A 27 5.25 19.35 -23.00
N SER A 28 5.40 20.47 -22.30
CA SER A 28 6.53 21.39 -22.52
C SER A 28 7.87 20.77 -22.19
N GLU A 29 8.00 20.09 -21.04
CA GLU A 29 9.22 19.38 -20.62
C GLU A 29 9.59 18.23 -21.56
N ALA A 30 8.59 17.50 -22.06
CA ALA A 30 8.76 16.43 -23.04
C ALA A 30 9.00 16.94 -24.46
N GLN A 31 8.89 18.25 -24.68
CA GLN A 31 8.94 18.87 -26.00
C GLN A 31 7.91 18.31 -27.00
N CYS A 32 6.75 17.87 -26.49
CA CYS A 32 5.64 17.31 -27.24
C CYS A 32 4.53 18.35 -27.45
N GLN A 33 3.84 18.22 -28.59
CA GLN A 33 2.61 18.94 -28.87
C GLN A 33 1.40 18.03 -28.65
N PRO A 34 0.19 18.55 -28.44
CA PRO A 34 -1.02 17.75 -28.38
C PRO A 34 -1.21 16.76 -29.54
N SER A 35 -0.74 17.15 -30.75
CA SER A 35 -0.76 16.31 -31.96
C SER A 35 0.15 15.08 -31.89
N ASP A 36 1.10 15.05 -30.99
CA ASP A 36 2.04 13.94 -30.82
C ASP A 36 1.51 12.87 -29.84
N ILE A 37 0.35 13.14 -29.22
CA ILE A 37 -0.30 12.25 -28.27
C ILE A 37 -1.29 11.33 -29.00
N GLU A 38 -1.08 10.03 -28.90
CA GLU A 38 -1.88 9.00 -29.57
C GLU A 38 -3.02 8.44 -28.70
N GLY A 39 -2.99 8.67 -27.39
CA GLY A 39 -4.00 8.18 -26.47
C GLY A 39 -3.80 8.68 -25.06
N ILE A 40 -4.83 8.59 -24.22
CA ILE A 40 -4.82 9.02 -22.82
C ILE A 40 -5.23 7.87 -21.92
N ALA A 41 -4.37 7.50 -20.98
CA ALA A 41 -4.70 6.57 -19.90
C ALA A 41 -5.01 7.35 -18.61
N TYR A 42 -6.06 6.95 -17.90
CA TYR A 42 -6.43 7.57 -16.62
C TYR A 42 -6.84 6.51 -15.58
N THR A 43 -6.69 6.83 -14.31
CA THR A 43 -7.12 5.95 -13.23
C THR A 43 -8.66 5.93 -13.14
N ALA A 44 -9.26 4.78 -13.45
CA ALA A 44 -10.71 4.57 -13.38
C ALA A 44 -11.21 4.19 -11.97
N GLY A 45 -10.35 3.61 -11.15
CA GLY A 45 -10.64 3.14 -9.78
C GLY A 45 -9.62 2.11 -9.32
N PRO A 46 -9.70 1.67 -8.05
CA PRO A 46 -10.44 2.27 -6.95
C PRO A 46 -9.77 3.56 -6.44
N GLY A 47 -10.52 4.37 -5.70
CA GLY A 47 -10.02 5.61 -5.10
C GLY A 47 -11.15 6.53 -4.63
N LEU A 48 -10.79 7.73 -4.19
CA LEU A 48 -11.74 8.75 -3.77
C LEU A 48 -12.53 9.25 -4.98
N VAL A 49 -13.83 9.05 -4.98
CA VAL A 49 -14.71 9.29 -6.13
C VAL A 49 -14.55 10.69 -6.73
N GLY A 50 -14.45 11.74 -5.90
CA GLY A 50 -14.27 13.11 -6.37
C GLY A 50 -12.94 13.32 -7.10
N ALA A 51 -11.84 12.74 -6.60
CA ALA A 51 -10.53 12.80 -7.25
C ALA A 51 -10.51 12.00 -8.56
N LEU A 52 -11.11 10.81 -8.56
CA LEU A 52 -11.24 9.97 -9.77
C LEU A 52 -12.06 10.69 -10.87
N LEU A 53 -13.18 11.30 -10.49
CA LEU A 53 -14.01 12.06 -11.43
C LEU A 53 -13.26 13.22 -12.07
N VAL A 54 -12.44 13.94 -11.32
CA VAL A 54 -11.61 15.02 -11.89
C VAL A 54 -10.64 14.47 -12.94
N GLY A 55 -9.92 13.41 -12.62
CA GLY A 55 -8.98 12.77 -13.54
C GLY A 55 -9.67 12.23 -14.80
N ALA A 56 -10.75 11.46 -14.61
CA ALA A 56 -11.50 10.88 -15.72
C ALA A 56 -12.14 11.94 -16.62
N SER A 57 -12.77 12.97 -16.03
CA SER A 57 -13.40 14.04 -16.82
C SER A 57 -12.37 14.84 -17.63
N CYS A 58 -11.22 15.17 -17.03
CA CYS A 58 -10.15 15.85 -17.71
C CYS A 58 -9.58 15.00 -18.86
N ALA A 59 -9.29 13.72 -18.60
CA ALA A 59 -8.75 12.80 -19.60
C ALA A 59 -9.72 12.60 -20.78
N GLN A 60 -11.00 12.40 -20.50
CA GLN A 60 -12.01 12.23 -21.56
C GLN A 60 -12.26 13.51 -22.35
N ALA A 61 -12.26 14.69 -21.69
CA ALA A 61 -12.40 15.96 -22.36
C ALA A 61 -11.24 16.25 -23.32
N LEU A 62 -10.00 15.96 -22.88
CA LEU A 62 -8.80 16.11 -23.72
C LEU A 62 -8.81 15.10 -24.88
N ALA A 63 -9.16 13.84 -24.61
CA ALA A 63 -9.27 12.82 -25.65
C ALA A 63 -10.28 13.20 -26.72
N PHE A 64 -11.43 13.72 -26.30
CA PHE A 64 -12.44 14.25 -27.22
C PHE A 64 -11.94 15.46 -28.03
N ALA A 65 -11.27 16.43 -27.36
CA ALA A 65 -10.76 17.63 -27.99
C ALA A 65 -9.62 17.36 -29.00
N TRP A 66 -8.82 16.32 -28.73
CA TRP A 66 -7.69 15.96 -29.59
C TRP A 66 -8.02 14.81 -30.58
N ASP A 67 -9.25 14.31 -30.55
CA ASP A 67 -9.74 13.20 -31.40
C ASP A 67 -8.88 11.93 -31.28
N ILE A 68 -8.54 11.56 -30.03
CA ILE A 68 -7.71 10.39 -29.70
C ILE A 68 -8.42 9.47 -28.71
N PRO A 69 -8.06 8.16 -28.65
CA PRO A 69 -8.67 7.21 -27.71
C PRO A 69 -8.28 7.51 -26.26
N SER A 70 -9.17 7.11 -25.33
CA SER A 70 -8.86 7.10 -23.89
C SER A 70 -9.17 5.73 -23.28
N ILE A 71 -8.35 5.35 -22.26
CA ILE A 71 -8.52 4.09 -21.54
C ILE A 71 -8.51 4.31 -20.03
N GLY A 72 -9.50 3.75 -19.35
CA GLY A 72 -9.54 3.70 -17.89
C GLY A 72 -8.73 2.53 -17.36
N VAL A 73 -7.72 2.80 -16.53
CA VAL A 73 -6.84 1.79 -15.92
C VAL A 73 -7.22 1.59 -14.46
N HIS A 74 -7.31 0.33 -14.04
CA HIS A 74 -7.53 -0.01 -12.65
C HIS A 74 -6.24 0.22 -11.84
N HIS A 75 -6.31 1.01 -10.75
CA HIS A 75 -5.13 1.40 -9.96
C HIS A 75 -4.32 0.20 -9.45
N MET A 76 -5.01 -0.84 -8.99
CA MET A 76 -4.35 -2.06 -8.50
C MET A 76 -3.66 -2.84 -9.62
N GLU A 77 -4.20 -2.80 -10.83
CA GLU A 77 -3.55 -3.36 -12.02
C GLU A 77 -2.24 -2.64 -12.33
N GLY A 78 -2.20 -1.31 -12.20
CA GLY A 78 -0.97 -0.54 -12.32
C GLY A 78 0.10 -0.99 -11.32
N HIS A 79 -0.28 -1.36 -10.09
CA HIS A 79 0.65 -1.94 -9.13
C HIS A 79 1.10 -3.36 -9.51
N LEU A 80 0.19 -4.20 -10.00
CA LEU A 80 0.52 -5.58 -10.42
C LEU A 80 1.48 -5.60 -11.60
N LEU A 81 1.33 -4.67 -12.54
CA LEU A 81 2.09 -4.61 -13.77
C LEU A 81 3.33 -3.71 -13.70
N ALA A 82 3.51 -2.91 -12.62
CA ALA A 82 4.69 -2.07 -12.47
C ALA A 82 6.02 -2.83 -12.60
N PRO A 83 6.18 -4.07 -12.07
CA PRO A 83 7.40 -4.86 -12.25
C PRO A 83 7.67 -5.28 -13.70
N MET A 84 6.66 -5.22 -14.59
CA MET A 84 6.84 -5.51 -16.01
C MET A 84 7.65 -4.43 -16.75
N LEU A 85 7.88 -3.29 -16.08
CA LEU A 85 8.71 -2.18 -16.59
C LEU A 85 10.19 -2.27 -16.17
N GLU A 86 10.53 -3.28 -15.36
CA GLU A 86 11.93 -3.54 -14.95
C GLU A 86 12.72 -4.19 -16.10
N ASP A 87 14.04 -4.07 -16.04
CA ASP A 87 14.93 -4.68 -17.04
C ASP A 87 14.80 -6.21 -17.14
N ASN A 88 14.46 -6.85 -16.01
CA ASN A 88 14.19 -8.28 -15.92
C ASN A 88 12.78 -8.50 -15.32
N PRO A 89 11.73 -8.38 -16.13
CA PRO A 89 10.36 -8.54 -15.66
C PRO A 89 10.10 -9.98 -15.22
N PRO A 90 9.21 -10.19 -14.22
CA PRO A 90 8.82 -11.54 -13.83
C PRO A 90 8.02 -12.22 -14.95
N GLU A 91 8.23 -13.52 -15.13
CA GLU A 91 7.42 -14.33 -16.04
C GLU A 91 6.07 -14.69 -15.40
N PHE A 92 5.02 -14.76 -16.22
CA PHE A 92 3.72 -15.26 -15.77
C PHE A 92 3.70 -16.81 -15.77
N PRO A 93 2.95 -17.44 -14.86
CA PRO A 93 2.17 -16.84 -13.76
C PRO A 93 3.04 -16.56 -12.51
N PHE A 94 2.61 -15.60 -11.68
CA PHE A 94 3.22 -15.33 -10.38
C PHE A 94 2.16 -14.98 -9.31
N VAL A 95 2.56 -15.05 -8.04
CA VAL A 95 1.78 -14.51 -6.94
C VAL A 95 2.24 -13.07 -6.65
N ALA A 96 1.30 -12.14 -6.52
CA ALA A 96 1.59 -10.77 -6.11
C ALA A 96 1.04 -10.48 -4.71
N LEU A 97 1.87 -9.90 -3.83
CA LEU A 97 1.46 -9.26 -2.60
C LEU A 97 1.30 -7.76 -2.87
N LEU A 98 0.06 -7.29 -2.95
CA LEU A 98 -0.27 -5.87 -2.99
C LEU A 98 -0.45 -5.37 -1.56
N VAL A 99 0.47 -4.52 -1.09
CA VAL A 99 0.46 -4.05 0.30
C VAL A 99 0.70 -2.54 0.36
N SER A 100 -0.39 -1.81 0.65
CA SER A 100 -0.42 -0.34 0.65
C SER A 100 -1.12 0.22 1.90
N GLY A 101 -1.32 1.53 1.95
CA GLY A 101 -2.11 2.20 2.98
C GLY A 101 -3.57 1.78 3.01
N GLY A 102 -4.15 1.39 1.87
CA GLY A 102 -5.58 1.05 1.75
C GLY A 102 -5.86 -0.41 1.38
N HIS A 103 -4.86 -1.16 0.93
CA HIS A 103 -5.05 -2.52 0.44
C HIS A 103 -3.99 -3.47 0.97
N THR A 104 -4.42 -4.71 1.26
CA THR A 104 -3.54 -5.85 1.53
C THR A 104 -4.17 -7.05 0.89
N GLN A 105 -3.62 -7.48 -0.25
CA GLN A 105 -4.18 -8.53 -1.10
C GLN A 105 -3.08 -9.46 -1.61
N LEU A 106 -3.41 -10.74 -1.71
CA LEU A 106 -2.66 -11.74 -2.46
C LEU A 106 -3.42 -12.02 -3.75
N VAL A 107 -2.75 -11.89 -4.87
CA VAL A 107 -3.34 -12.05 -6.20
C VAL A 107 -2.49 -12.98 -7.03
N ARG A 108 -3.09 -13.97 -7.66
CA ARG A 108 -2.45 -14.72 -8.73
C ARG A 108 -2.60 -13.96 -10.05
N VAL A 109 -1.50 -13.80 -10.74
CA VAL A 109 -1.41 -13.10 -12.02
C VAL A 109 -1.01 -14.11 -13.07
N ASP A 110 -1.96 -14.50 -13.92
CA ASP A 110 -1.73 -15.46 -15.01
C ASP A 110 -1.35 -14.76 -16.32
N GLY A 111 -1.57 -13.46 -16.41
CA GLY A 111 -1.28 -12.60 -17.55
C GLY A 111 -1.89 -11.21 -17.37
N ILE A 112 -1.67 -10.32 -18.33
CA ILE A 112 -2.28 -8.99 -18.34
C ILE A 112 -3.80 -9.15 -18.46
N GLY A 113 -4.55 -8.54 -17.53
CA GLY A 113 -6.01 -8.66 -17.45
C GLY A 113 -6.50 -10.00 -16.87
N GLN A 114 -5.61 -10.90 -16.45
CA GLN A 114 -5.97 -12.22 -15.93
C GLN A 114 -5.51 -12.35 -14.47
N TYR A 115 -6.38 -11.90 -13.57
CA TYR A 115 -6.09 -11.83 -12.13
C TYR A 115 -7.09 -12.65 -11.33
N ARG A 116 -6.59 -13.34 -10.31
CA ARG A 116 -7.42 -14.06 -9.35
C ARG A 116 -7.04 -13.69 -7.93
N LEU A 117 -7.97 -13.09 -7.19
CA LEU A 117 -7.79 -12.77 -5.78
C LEU A 117 -7.70 -14.08 -4.98
N LEU A 118 -6.61 -14.27 -4.25
CA LEU A 118 -6.35 -15.42 -3.40
C LEU A 118 -6.74 -15.17 -1.95
N GLY A 119 -6.51 -13.94 -1.48
CA GLY A 119 -6.85 -13.51 -0.14
C GLY A 119 -6.64 -12.01 0.05
N GLU A 120 -7.34 -11.44 1.02
CA GLU A 120 -7.26 -10.01 1.32
C GLU A 120 -7.45 -9.75 2.81
N SER A 121 -7.20 -8.53 3.26
CA SER A 121 -7.52 -8.14 4.63
C SER A 121 -9.02 -7.96 4.80
N ILE A 122 -9.55 -8.59 5.86
CA ILE A 122 -10.97 -8.50 6.22
C ILE A 122 -11.30 -7.27 7.09
N ASP A 123 -10.28 -6.52 7.48
CA ASP A 123 -10.42 -5.32 8.29
C ASP A 123 -9.38 -4.25 7.85
N ASP A 124 -8.52 -3.75 8.75
CA ASP A 124 -7.50 -2.75 8.40
C ASP A 124 -6.50 -3.32 7.36
N ALA A 125 -6.10 -2.53 6.39
CA ALA A 125 -4.93 -2.83 5.58
C ALA A 125 -3.63 -2.73 6.41
N ALA A 126 -2.57 -3.44 6.00
CA ALA A 126 -1.30 -3.42 6.73
C ALA A 126 -0.75 -2.00 6.89
N GLY A 127 -0.73 -1.19 5.82
CA GLY A 127 -0.26 0.19 5.90
C GLY A 127 -1.14 1.07 6.80
N GLU A 128 -2.45 0.88 6.76
CA GLU A 128 -3.38 1.54 7.67
C GLU A 128 -3.12 1.14 9.13
N ALA A 129 -2.80 -0.13 9.38
CA ALA A 129 -2.42 -0.60 10.71
C ALA A 129 -1.11 0.05 11.20
N PHE A 130 -0.12 0.23 10.33
CA PHE A 130 1.10 1.00 10.63
C PHE A 130 0.77 2.45 10.99
N ASP A 131 -0.02 3.15 10.17
CA ASP A 131 -0.36 4.57 10.39
C ASP A 131 -1.15 4.78 11.69
N LYS A 132 -2.17 3.93 11.93
CA LYS A 132 -2.96 3.99 13.15
C LYS A 132 -2.13 3.68 14.40
N THR A 133 -1.25 2.67 14.33
CA THR A 133 -0.37 2.28 15.44
C THR A 133 0.66 3.39 15.74
N ALA A 134 1.29 3.97 14.72
CA ALA A 134 2.20 5.09 14.88
C ALA A 134 1.52 6.27 15.60
N LYS A 135 0.32 6.64 15.15
CA LYS A 135 -0.47 7.70 15.80
C LYS A 135 -0.77 7.40 17.27
N LEU A 136 -1.13 6.16 17.61
CA LEU A 136 -1.40 5.72 18.99
C LEU A 136 -0.13 5.78 19.88
N MET A 137 1.04 5.59 19.30
CA MET A 137 2.35 5.68 19.97
C MET A 137 2.93 7.11 19.98
N GLY A 138 2.20 8.10 19.44
CA GLY A 138 2.66 9.49 19.36
C GLY A 138 3.75 9.73 18.31
N LEU A 139 3.87 8.86 17.32
CA LEU A 139 4.78 9.01 16.19
C LEU A 139 4.12 9.85 15.06
N ARG A 140 4.96 10.36 14.14
CA ARG A 140 4.50 11.22 13.05
C ARG A 140 3.83 10.41 11.92
N TYR A 141 3.18 11.12 11.02
CA TYR A 141 2.63 10.59 9.78
C TYR A 141 3.59 10.91 8.60
N PRO A 142 3.80 9.97 7.66
CA PRO A 142 3.25 8.60 7.56
C PRO A 142 3.86 7.64 8.60
N GLY A 143 3.03 6.75 9.17
CA GLY A 143 3.39 5.91 10.31
C GLY A 143 4.32 4.75 9.97
N GLY A 144 4.25 4.22 8.75
CA GLY A 144 5.09 3.09 8.33
C GLY A 144 6.59 3.36 8.48
N PRO A 145 7.15 4.44 7.88
CA PRO A 145 8.55 4.83 8.04
C PRO A 145 8.94 5.12 9.50
N GLU A 146 8.06 5.77 10.27
CA GLU A 146 8.33 6.11 11.67
C GLU A 146 8.43 4.86 12.54
N ILE A 147 7.51 3.89 12.38
CA ILE A 147 7.58 2.60 13.08
C ILE A 147 8.83 1.84 12.66
N ALA A 148 9.13 1.78 11.35
CA ALA A 148 10.32 1.09 10.87
C ALA A 148 11.61 1.69 11.42
N CYS A 149 11.70 3.02 11.52
CA CYS A 149 12.83 3.70 12.11
C CYS A 149 12.95 3.39 13.62
N ALA A 150 11.86 3.51 14.37
CA ALA A 150 11.85 3.18 15.80
C ALA A 150 12.20 1.70 16.05
N ALA A 151 11.69 0.79 15.24
CA ALA A 151 11.95 -0.65 15.34
C ALA A 151 13.43 -1.02 15.20
N GLN A 152 14.25 -0.22 14.50
CA GLN A 152 15.70 -0.47 14.38
C GLN A 152 16.43 -0.41 15.72
N GLN A 153 15.90 0.32 16.69
CA GLN A 153 16.46 0.45 18.04
C GLN A 153 15.76 -0.48 19.04
N GLY A 154 14.76 -1.24 18.59
CA GLY A 154 13.98 -2.13 19.44
C GLY A 154 14.70 -3.44 19.74
N VAL A 155 14.54 -3.92 20.98
CA VAL A 155 15.06 -5.20 21.42
C VAL A 155 13.98 -6.27 21.27
N PRO A 156 14.26 -7.39 20.59
CA PRO A 156 13.29 -8.48 20.43
C PRO A 156 12.94 -9.16 21.76
N GLY A 157 11.71 -9.69 21.84
CA GLY A 157 11.28 -10.57 22.93
C GLY A 157 10.63 -9.88 24.13
N ARG A 158 10.69 -8.56 24.25
CA ARG A 158 10.02 -7.82 25.35
C ARG A 158 8.49 -7.87 25.22
N PHE A 159 7.98 -7.73 24.01
CA PHE A 159 6.54 -7.79 23.74
C PHE A 159 6.22 -8.98 22.83
N LYS A 160 5.17 -9.72 23.17
CA LYS A 160 4.60 -10.79 22.34
C LYS A 160 3.26 -10.30 21.80
N LEU A 161 3.25 -9.91 20.53
CA LEU A 161 2.05 -9.49 19.85
C LEU A 161 1.46 -10.65 19.01
N PRO A 162 0.14 -10.68 18.82
CA PRO A 162 -0.50 -11.71 18.02
C PRO A 162 -0.10 -11.60 16.55
N ARG A 163 -0.08 -12.76 15.86
CA ARG A 163 0.01 -12.86 14.39
C ARG A 163 -1.35 -13.34 13.88
N PRO A 164 -2.28 -12.43 13.61
CA PRO A 164 -3.67 -12.82 13.36
C PRO A 164 -3.82 -13.75 12.16
N MET A 165 -4.75 -14.71 12.27
CA MET A 165 -5.14 -15.65 11.21
C MET A 165 -4.02 -16.56 10.67
N THR A 166 -2.84 -16.59 11.30
CA THR A 166 -1.75 -17.50 10.89
C THR A 166 -1.94 -18.93 11.41
N ASP A 167 -2.75 -19.10 12.45
CA ASP A 167 -3.10 -20.37 13.11
C ASP A 167 -4.21 -21.18 12.40
N ARG A 168 -4.81 -20.61 11.36
CA ARG A 168 -5.92 -21.21 10.59
C ARG A 168 -5.61 -21.26 9.11
N PRO A 169 -6.27 -22.16 8.34
CA PRO A 169 -6.10 -22.23 6.90
C PRO A 169 -6.62 -20.97 6.21
N GLY A 170 -6.25 -20.80 4.93
CA GLY A 170 -6.66 -19.71 4.07
C GLY A 170 -5.68 -18.54 4.06
N LEU A 171 -5.92 -17.61 3.13
CA LEU A 171 -4.98 -16.55 2.76
C LEU A 171 -5.45 -15.15 3.16
N GLN A 172 -6.54 -15.06 3.92
CA GLN A 172 -7.04 -13.78 4.43
C GLN A 172 -6.15 -13.22 5.53
N PHE A 173 -6.12 -11.90 5.65
CA PHE A 173 -5.40 -11.15 6.68
C PHE A 173 -6.36 -10.46 7.65
N SER A 174 -5.83 -10.07 8.80
CA SER A 174 -6.48 -9.18 9.75
C SER A 174 -5.42 -8.43 10.53
N PHE A 175 -5.57 -7.14 10.73
CA PHE A 175 -4.62 -6.31 11.48
C PHE A 175 -5.27 -5.49 12.60
N SER A 176 -6.60 -5.39 12.65
CA SER A 176 -7.30 -4.62 13.69
C SER A 176 -7.03 -5.17 15.10
N GLY A 177 -6.99 -6.50 15.24
CA GLY A 177 -6.66 -7.14 16.52
C GLY A 177 -5.23 -6.87 16.97
N LEU A 178 -4.27 -6.89 16.04
CA LEU A 178 -2.87 -6.56 16.30
C LEU A 178 -2.71 -5.11 16.76
N LYS A 179 -3.34 -4.16 16.07
CA LYS A 179 -3.38 -2.75 16.49
C LYS A 179 -3.90 -2.59 17.92
N THR A 180 -5.00 -3.25 18.27
CA THR A 180 -5.60 -3.19 19.61
C THR A 180 -4.67 -3.79 20.67
N ALA A 181 -4.01 -4.91 20.38
CA ALA A 181 -3.03 -5.53 21.26
C ALA A 181 -1.84 -4.60 21.52
N THR A 182 -1.34 -3.93 20.47
CA THR A 182 -0.25 -2.97 20.57
C THR A 182 -0.65 -1.76 21.42
N LEU A 183 -1.84 -1.21 21.21
CA LEU A 183 -2.37 -0.11 22.02
C LEU A 183 -2.47 -0.50 23.51
N THR A 184 -3.01 -1.69 23.79
CA THR A 184 -3.13 -2.18 25.16
C THR A 184 -1.76 -2.34 25.83
N ALA A 185 -0.78 -2.89 25.12
CA ALA A 185 0.59 -2.99 25.62
C ALA A 185 1.21 -1.62 25.91
N TRP A 186 1.05 -0.65 25.01
CA TRP A 186 1.52 0.71 25.18
C TRP A 186 0.88 1.38 26.40
N GLN A 187 -0.44 1.31 26.50
CA GLN A 187 -1.18 1.90 27.64
C GLN A 187 -0.76 1.31 28.99
N LYS A 188 -0.49 0.01 29.06
CA LYS A 188 0.02 -0.64 30.29
C LYS A 188 1.39 -0.10 30.67
N CYS A 189 2.30 0.09 29.72
CA CYS A 189 3.61 0.67 29.98
C CYS A 189 3.48 2.11 30.49
N VAL A 190 2.69 2.93 29.83
CA VAL A 190 2.45 4.33 30.22
C VAL A 190 1.82 4.43 31.61
N ALA A 191 0.82 3.60 31.91
CA ALA A 191 0.18 3.56 33.23
C ALA A 191 1.16 3.10 34.34
N GLY A 192 2.14 2.26 33.98
CA GLY A 192 3.25 1.84 34.86
C GLY A 192 4.39 2.88 34.97
N GLY A 193 4.25 4.07 34.36
CA GLY A 193 5.27 5.12 34.35
C GLY A 193 6.38 4.92 33.31
N ASP A 194 6.31 3.87 32.48
CA ASP A 194 7.32 3.58 31.45
C ASP A 194 6.81 4.02 30.07
N HIS A 195 7.17 5.21 29.69
CA HIS A 195 6.93 5.79 28.36
C HIS A 195 8.25 6.20 27.69
N SER A 196 9.33 5.47 27.99
CA SER A 196 10.67 5.70 27.45
C SER A 196 10.72 5.48 25.93
N GLU A 197 11.68 6.11 25.29
CA GLU A 197 12.00 5.90 23.87
C GLU A 197 12.32 4.43 23.58
N GLN A 198 13.03 3.75 24.52
CA GLN A 198 13.34 2.33 24.37
C GLN A 198 12.08 1.46 24.39
N THR A 199 11.14 1.74 25.29
CA THR A 199 9.86 1.00 25.34
C THR A 199 9.05 1.20 24.04
N ARG A 200 9.08 2.41 23.50
CA ARG A 200 8.46 2.71 22.21
C ARG A 200 9.15 1.94 21.07
N ALA A 201 10.49 1.90 21.05
CA ALA A 201 11.28 1.16 20.08
C ALA A 201 11.01 -0.35 20.14
N ASP A 202 10.99 -0.94 21.32
CA ASP A 202 10.73 -2.36 21.55
C ASP A 202 9.32 -2.76 21.06
N LEU A 203 8.33 -1.90 21.33
CA LEU A 203 6.95 -2.14 20.89
C LEU A 203 6.80 -1.96 19.37
N ALA A 204 7.49 -0.95 18.79
CA ALA A 204 7.53 -0.76 17.34
C ALA A 204 8.16 -1.97 16.63
N TYR A 205 9.25 -2.51 17.19
CA TYR A 205 9.87 -3.75 16.71
C TYR A 205 8.88 -4.91 16.73
N ALA A 206 8.24 -5.15 17.87
CA ALA A 206 7.29 -6.26 18.03
C ALA A 206 6.10 -6.15 17.08
N PHE A 207 5.59 -4.92 16.87
CA PHE A 207 4.52 -4.66 15.91
C PHE A 207 4.95 -4.96 14.47
N GLN A 208 6.09 -4.40 14.04
CA GLN A 208 6.63 -4.64 12.71
C GLN A 208 6.90 -6.14 12.47
N ASP A 209 7.52 -6.82 13.42
CA ASP A 209 7.77 -8.26 13.36
C ASP A 209 6.49 -9.07 13.19
N ALA A 210 5.43 -8.74 13.94
CA ALA A 210 4.15 -9.42 13.82
C ALA A 210 3.49 -9.21 12.45
N VAL A 211 3.54 -7.99 11.89
CA VAL A 211 3.02 -7.71 10.54
C VAL A 211 3.83 -8.46 9.49
N VAL A 212 5.15 -8.33 9.52
CA VAL A 212 6.06 -8.97 8.55
C VAL A 212 5.88 -10.49 8.59
N ALA A 213 5.90 -11.11 9.76
CA ALA A 213 5.70 -12.55 9.89
C ALA A 213 4.33 -13.00 9.36
N THR A 214 3.27 -12.23 9.61
CA THR A 214 1.92 -12.54 9.09
C THR A 214 1.90 -12.51 7.57
N LEU A 215 2.48 -11.46 6.96
CA LEU A 215 2.56 -11.33 5.51
C LEU A 215 3.40 -12.46 4.90
N THR A 216 4.59 -12.74 5.45
CA THR A 216 5.49 -13.80 4.96
C THR A 216 4.84 -15.18 5.00
N ILE A 217 4.21 -15.55 6.12
CA ILE A 217 3.51 -16.85 6.26
C ILE A 217 2.42 -17.00 5.20
N LYS A 218 1.65 -15.94 4.93
CA LYS A 218 0.56 -15.99 3.96
C LYS A 218 1.07 -15.99 2.50
N CYS A 219 2.16 -15.27 2.22
CA CYS A 219 2.82 -15.33 0.91
C CYS A 219 3.34 -16.73 0.61
N GLN A 220 4.04 -17.35 1.56
CA GLN A 220 4.53 -18.71 1.43
C GLN A 220 3.40 -19.71 1.17
N ARG A 221 2.32 -19.64 1.96
CA ARG A 221 1.12 -20.48 1.74
C ARG A 221 0.49 -20.27 0.37
N ALA A 222 0.46 -19.01 -0.12
CA ALA A 222 -0.09 -18.73 -1.44
C ALA A 222 0.76 -19.35 -2.55
N LEU A 223 2.08 -19.25 -2.45
CA LEU A 223 3.00 -19.91 -3.39
C LEU A 223 2.82 -21.43 -3.39
N GLU A 224 2.79 -22.04 -2.22
CA GLU A 224 2.56 -23.48 -2.06
C GLU A 224 1.20 -23.92 -2.63
N GLN A 225 0.11 -23.20 -2.30
CA GLN A 225 -1.24 -23.49 -2.78
C GLN A 225 -1.36 -23.37 -4.30
N GLU A 226 -0.71 -22.38 -4.90
CA GLU A 226 -0.76 -22.12 -6.33
C GLU A 226 0.32 -22.89 -7.12
N ASN A 227 1.23 -23.59 -6.42
CA ASN A 227 2.39 -24.29 -7.00
C ASN A 227 3.23 -23.34 -7.87
N LEU A 228 3.57 -22.17 -7.31
CA LEU A 228 4.37 -21.13 -7.94
C LEU A 228 5.58 -20.78 -7.08
N GLU A 229 6.66 -20.34 -7.72
CA GLU A 229 7.91 -19.96 -7.05
C GLU A 229 8.17 -18.45 -7.08
N THR A 230 7.47 -17.71 -7.95
CA THR A 230 7.68 -16.27 -8.13
C THR A 230 6.70 -15.47 -7.28
N LEU A 231 7.25 -14.62 -6.40
CA LEU A 231 6.50 -13.64 -5.61
C LEU A 231 6.88 -12.22 -6.02
N VAL A 232 5.88 -11.43 -6.37
CA VAL A 232 6.03 -10.00 -6.63
C VAL A 232 5.47 -9.22 -5.45
N ILE A 233 6.19 -8.20 -4.98
CA ILE A 233 5.70 -7.28 -3.93
C ILE A 233 5.51 -5.88 -4.50
N ALA A 234 4.31 -5.32 -4.30
CA ALA A 234 3.96 -3.99 -4.78
C ALA A 234 3.14 -3.18 -3.76
N GLY A 235 3.12 -1.86 -3.92
CA GLY A 235 2.46 -0.92 -3.02
C GLY A 235 3.42 -0.30 -2.01
N GLY A 236 2.98 0.76 -1.30
CA GLY A 236 3.86 1.58 -0.45
C GLY A 236 4.54 0.84 0.70
N VAL A 237 3.89 -0.18 1.27
CA VAL A 237 4.48 -0.99 2.36
C VAL A 237 5.57 -1.94 1.85
N SER A 238 5.65 -2.21 0.54
CA SER A 238 6.74 -2.99 -0.06
C SER A 238 8.12 -2.33 0.11
N ALA A 239 8.17 -1.04 0.44
CA ALA A 239 9.40 -0.34 0.78
C ALA A 239 9.96 -0.71 2.17
N ASN A 240 9.20 -1.41 3.02
CA ASN A 240 9.66 -1.84 4.34
C ASN A 240 10.80 -2.86 4.20
N GLN A 241 11.98 -2.52 4.73
CA GLN A 241 13.17 -3.35 4.60
C GLN A 241 13.05 -4.69 5.31
N ALA A 242 12.41 -4.74 6.49
CA ALA A 242 12.21 -5.98 7.22
C ALA A 242 11.31 -6.95 6.44
N LEU A 243 10.27 -6.43 5.75
CA LEU A 243 9.43 -7.23 4.86
C LEU A 243 10.25 -7.79 3.69
N ARG A 244 11.04 -6.97 3.01
CA ARG A 244 11.89 -7.40 1.87
C ARG A 244 12.94 -8.44 2.25
N GLN A 245 13.46 -8.38 3.47
CA GLN A 245 14.43 -9.35 3.96
C GLN A 245 13.78 -10.67 4.38
N SER A 246 12.50 -10.66 4.71
CA SER A 246 11.76 -11.84 5.15
C SER A 246 11.14 -12.63 3.99
N LEU A 247 10.95 -12.02 2.84
CA LEU A 247 10.42 -12.61 1.59
C LEU A 247 11.53 -12.97 0.62
#